data_472fb91a58ed0c4e46950cbe39e27d86
#
_entry.id   472fb91a58ed0c4e46950cbe39e27d86
#
_cell.length_a   1.000
_cell.length_b   1.000
_cell.length_c   1.000
_cell.angle_alpha   90.00
_cell.angle_beta   90.00
_cell.angle_gamma   90.00
#
_symmetry.space_group_name_H-M   'P 1'
#
loop_
_entity.id
_entity.type
_entity.pdbx_description
1 polymer ?
#
loop_
_entity_poly.entity_id
_entity_poly.type
_entity_poly.pdbx_seq_one_letter_code
_entity_poly.pdbx_strand_id
1 'polypeptide(L)'
;MKVLFSSNINPNFKSFSDYIEKAFREAGCETCFFENRDFVIPGRIRDRVALLQAWDLRRLNKRLLEKAAEFKPQIYVEAGGWNILPDTIDILKSMGIKTVLWTVDPPHTFKAIIKAVPHYDFVFCQGTEAIQILKEYDVKNLHWLPFACDPDYHKPVELTPSERRKYGTEICFVGSWNPASNPQNYAKRQAALECLTDYDLGIWGPGWNNLPVESSLKKFIRGLHTKPEEWVKIYSATRIAIIVHYQDMKGHVPCYQASPKVFEAMACGTLLVVDDQRDISSLFEPGKHLIVYHNHKELSEIISYYLEHPDEARKIAQQGRGNVLENHTFRHRVEEMLGIIKKG
;
A
#
# COMPACT_ATOMS: atom_id res chain seq x y z
N MET A 1 -20.49 -4.83 -16.52
CA MET A 1 -20.34 -3.39 -16.25
C MET A 1 -19.02 -2.95 -16.81
N LYS A 2 -18.97 -1.78 -17.49
CA LYS A 2 -17.75 -1.21 -18.07
C LYS A 2 -17.06 -0.28 -17.07
N VAL A 3 -15.79 -0.54 -16.77
CA VAL A 3 -14.99 0.23 -15.83
C VAL A 3 -13.74 0.77 -16.54
N LEU A 4 -13.59 2.10 -16.57
CA LEU A 4 -12.34 2.74 -16.96
C LEU A 4 -11.49 2.92 -15.68
N PHE A 5 -10.42 2.14 -15.57
CA PHE A 5 -9.54 2.13 -14.40
C PHE A 5 -8.27 2.92 -14.69
N SER A 6 -8.03 3.96 -13.89
CA SER A 6 -6.88 4.84 -13.99
C SER A 6 -5.91 4.63 -12.84
N SER A 7 -4.68 4.30 -13.15
CA SER A 7 -3.60 4.14 -12.18
C SER A 7 -2.25 4.20 -12.90
N ASN A 8 -1.16 3.93 -12.19
CA ASN A 8 0.16 3.78 -12.79
C ASN A 8 0.58 2.32 -12.88
N ILE A 9 1.18 1.93 -14.00
CA ILE A 9 1.81 0.61 -14.19
C ILE A 9 3.32 0.73 -13.97
N ASN A 10 3.88 -0.25 -13.29
CA ASN A 10 5.32 -0.44 -13.31
C ASN A 10 5.68 -1.46 -14.41
N PRO A 11 6.50 -1.09 -15.42
CA PRO A 11 6.80 -2.00 -16.53
C PRO A 11 7.69 -3.18 -16.12
N ASN A 12 8.31 -3.14 -14.94
CA ASN A 12 9.30 -4.12 -14.50
C ASN A 12 8.75 -5.16 -13.51
N PHE A 13 7.59 -4.91 -12.90
CA PHE A 13 6.97 -5.81 -11.92
C PHE A 13 5.50 -5.48 -11.72
N LYS A 14 4.75 -6.47 -11.25
CA LYS A 14 3.33 -6.29 -10.87
C LYS A 14 3.20 -5.46 -9.60
N SER A 15 2.22 -4.59 -9.59
CA SER A 15 1.91 -3.66 -8.50
C SER A 15 0.43 -3.75 -8.11
N PHE A 16 0.03 -3.01 -7.09
CA PHE A 16 -1.38 -2.94 -6.67
C PHE A 16 -2.34 -2.58 -7.81
N SER A 17 -1.89 -1.81 -8.81
CA SER A 17 -2.71 -1.46 -9.98
C SER A 17 -3.09 -2.70 -10.80
N ASP A 18 -2.14 -3.63 -10.98
CA ASP A 18 -2.38 -4.89 -11.69
C ASP A 18 -3.36 -5.78 -10.91
N TYR A 19 -3.24 -5.81 -9.57
CA TYR A 19 -4.12 -6.59 -8.71
C TYR A 19 -5.54 -6.05 -8.68
N ILE A 20 -5.69 -4.72 -8.65
CA ILE A 20 -7.02 -4.06 -8.70
C ILE A 20 -7.68 -4.30 -10.05
N GLU A 21 -6.95 -4.13 -11.17
CA GLU A 21 -7.50 -4.37 -12.51
C GLU A 21 -7.94 -5.83 -12.68
N LYS A 22 -7.12 -6.80 -12.21
CA LYS A 22 -7.46 -8.21 -12.17
C LYS A 22 -8.75 -8.44 -11.37
N ALA A 23 -8.86 -7.84 -10.18
CA ALA A 23 -10.04 -7.97 -9.31
C ALA A 23 -11.33 -7.43 -9.98
N PHE A 24 -11.26 -6.34 -10.74
CA PHE A 24 -12.41 -5.87 -11.53
C PHE A 24 -12.84 -6.90 -12.58
N ARG A 25 -11.90 -7.53 -13.28
CA ARG A 25 -12.21 -8.58 -14.26
C ARG A 25 -12.82 -9.81 -13.58
N GLU A 26 -12.30 -10.24 -12.45
CA GLU A 26 -12.83 -11.34 -11.64
C GLU A 26 -14.24 -11.05 -11.08
N ALA A 27 -14.56 -9.78 -10.82
CA ALA A 27 -15.89 -9.32 -10.46
C ALA A 27 -16.85 -9.18 -11.67
N GLY A 28 -16.44 -9.65 -12.87
CA GLY A 28 -17.27 -9.65 -14.08
C GLY A 28 -17.37 -8.29 -14.78
N CYS A 29 -16.40 -7.39 -14.55
CA CYS A 29 -16.34 -6.10 -15.24
C CYS A 29 -15.53 -6.20 -16.55
N GLU A 30 -16.01 -5.54 -17.59
CA GLU A 30 -15.21 -5.20 -18.76
C GLU A 30 -14.34 -4.00 -18.40
N THR A 31 -13.02 -4.15 -18.38
CA THR A 31 -12.08 -3.13 -17.94
C THR A 31 -11.32 -2.51 -19.10
N CYS A 32 -11.11 -1.20 -19.03
CA CYS A 32 -10.18 -0.48 -19.86
C CYS A 32 -9.19 0.25 -18.94
N PHE A 33 -7.90 0.02 -19.13
CA PHE A 33 -6.86 0.65 -18.31
C PHE A 33 -6.40 1.98 -18.90
N PHE A 34 -6.18 2.99 -18.03
CA PHE A 34 -5.57 4.27 -18.38
C PHE A 34 -4.35 4.53 -17.51
N GLU A 35 -3.16 4.64 -18.15
CA GLU A 35 -1.91 4.98 -17.46
C GLU A 35 -1.90 6.48 -17.10
N ASN A 36 -2.04 6.80 -15.82
CA ASN A 36 -2.14 8.19 -15.35
C ASN A 36 -0.78 8.87 -15.14
N ARG A 37 0.32 8.24 -15.56
CA ARG A 37 1.68 8.79 -15.59
C ARG A 37 2.29 8.80 -17.01
N ASP A 38 1.50 8.59 -18.04
CA ASP A 38 1.93 8.61 -19.43
C ASP A 38 2.23 10.06 -19.90
N PHE A 39 3.23 10.66 -19.29
CA PHE A 39 3.76 11.96 -19.64
C PHE A 39 4.76 11.84 -20.80
N VAL A 40 4.74 12.82 -21.73
CA VAL A 40 5.67 12.85 -22.87
C VAL A 40 6.94 13.64 -22.58
N ILE A 41 6.85 14.59 -21.62
CA ILE A 41 8.02 15.38 -21.24
C ILE A 41 8.75 14.66 -20.10
N PRO A 42 10.07 14.37 -20.26
CA PRO A 42 10.84 13.75 -19.20
C PRO A 42 10.73 14.53 -17.87
N GLY A 43 10.49 13.83 -16.75
CA GLY A 43 10.20 14.43 -15.44
C GLY A 43 11.24 15.47 -15.00
N ARG A 44 12.55 15.19 -15.21
CA ARG A 44 13.64 16.14 -14.88
C ARG A 44 13.56 17.50 -15.62
N ILE A 45 12.83 17.59 -16.75
CA ILE A 45 12.59 18.84 -17.50
C ILE A 45 11.22 19.39 -17.10
N ARG A 46 10.19 18.54 -17.16
CA ARG A 46 8.81 18.89 -16.84
C ARG A 46 8.68 19.51 -15.45
N ASP A 47 9.30 18.91 -14.45
CA ASP A 47 9.14 19.29 -13.04
C ASP A 47 9.90 20.60 -12.70
N ARG A 48 10.76 21.10 -13.61
CA ARG A 48 11.47 22.38 -13.49
C ARG A 48 10.78 23.54 -14.19
N VAL A 49 9.85 23.27 -15.12
CA VAL A 49 9.20 24.28 -15.94
C VAL A 49 7.67 24.16 -15.81
N ALA A 50 7.07 25.03 -15.00
CA ALA A 50 5.64 24.98 -14.66
C ALA A 50 4.72 24.97 -15.90
N LEU A 51 5.07 25.69 -16.97
CA LEU A 51 4.29 25.70 -18.21
C LEU A 51 4.30 24.33 -18.91
N LEU A 52 5.44 23.66 -18.94
CA LEU A 52 5.56 22.33 -19.53
C LEU A 52 4.82 21.29 -18.68
N GLN A 53 4.91 21.41 -17.36
CA GLN A 53 4.15 20.55 -16.45
C GLN A 53 2.64 20.71 -16.66
N ALA A 54 2.16 21.95 -16.71
CA ALA A 54 0.74 22.24 -16.93
C ALA A 54 0.25 21.77 -18.30
N TRP A 55 1.07 21.93 -19.34
CA TRP A 55 0.74 21.48 -20.69
C TRP A 55 0.63 19.94 -20.75
N ASP A 56 1.64 19.22 -20.23
CA ASP A 56 1.68 17.76 -20.30
C ASP A 56 0.56 17.14 -19.44
N LEU A 57 0.25 17.75 -18.29
CA LEU A 57 -0.87 17.36 -17.45
C LEU A 57 -2.22 17.54 -18.17
N ARG A 58 -2.43 18.67 -18.86
CA ARG A 58 -3.66 18.89 -19.65
C ARG A 58 -3.76 17.91 -20.82
N ARG A 59 -2.64 17.61 -21.48
CA ARG A 59 -2.58 16.58 -22.53
C ARG A 59 -3.00 15.21 -22.01
N LEU A 60 -2.47 14.81 -20.85
CA LEU A 60 -2.82 13.55 -20.20
C LEU A 60 -4.33 13.48 -19.92
N ASN A 61 -4.89 14.54 -19.36
CA ASN A 61 -6.31 14.62 -19.01
C ASN A 61 -7.22 14.62 -20.26
N LYS A 62 -6.81 15.30 -21.35
CA LYS A 62 -7.52 15.24 -22.64
C LYS A 62 -7.58 13.79 -23.17
N ARG A 63 -6.48 13.05 -23.13
CA ARG A 63 -6.44 11.63 -23.55
C ARG A 63 -7.35 10.73 -22.70
N LEU A 64 -7.48 11.03 -21.41
CA LEU A 64 -8.43 10.32 -20.55
C LEU A 64 -9.87 10.54 -21.05
N LEU A 65 -10.25 11.78 -21.37
CA LEU A 65 -11.59 12.09 -21.88
C LEU A 65 -11.85 11.43 -23.24
N GLU A 66 -10.87 11.45 -24.15
CA GLU A 66 -10.94 10.77 -25.45
C GLU A 66 -11.17 9.25 -25.25
N LYS A 67 -10.43 8.64 -24.35
CA LYS A 67 -10.57 7.21 -24.01
C LYS A 67 -11.93 6.91 -23.36
N ALA A 68 -12.43 7.78 -22.50
CA ALA A 68 -13.76 7.64 -21.90
C ALA A 68 -14.87 7.75 -22.96
N ALA A 69 -14.74 8.67 -23.92
CA ALA A 69 -15.69 8.84 -25.02
C ALA A 69 -15.74 7.60 -25.95
N GLU A 70 -14.58 7.00 -26.23
CA GLU A 70 -14.45 5.78 -27.05
C GLU A 70 -15.02 4.55 -26.30
N PHE A 71 -14.56 4.29 -25.10
CA PHE A 71 -14.89 3.10 -24.31
C PHE A 71 -16.31 3.14 -23.73
N LYS A 72 -16.83 4.34 -23.45
CA LYS A 72 -18.16 4.60 -22.84
C LYS A 72 -18.34 3.81 -21.52
N PRO A 73 -17.48 4.04 -20.51
CA PRO A 73 -17.56 3.36 -19.23
C PRO A 73 -18.80 3.82 -18.46
N GLN A 74 -19.33 2.95 -17.61
CA GLN A 74 -20.35 3.31 -16.62
C GLN A 74 -19.71 3.92 -15.36
N ILE A 75 -18.48 3.49 -15.07
CA ILE A 75 -17.71 3.93 -13.89
C ILE A 75 -16.29 4.24 -14.31
N TYR A 76 -15.78 5.37 -13.85
CA TYR A 76 -14.37 5.73 -13.84
C TYR A 76 -13.82 5.55 -12.43
N VAL A 77 -12.78 4.73 -12.27
CA VAL A 77 -12.09 4.52 -10.99
C VAL A 77 -10.66 4.98 -11.11
N GLU A 78 -10.25 5.88 -10.25
CA GLU A 78 -8.85 6.29 -10.11
C GLU A 78 -8.25 5.74 -8.81
N ALA A 79 -7.10 5.06 -8.92
CA ALA A 79 -6.29 4.72 -7.77
C ALA A 79 -5.11 5.70 -7.68
N GLY A 80 -5.11 6.53 -6.62
CA GLY A 80 -4.08 7.54 -6.36
C GLY A 80 -4.61 8.95 -6.18
N GLY A 81 -4.99 9.64 -7.26
CA GLY A 81 -5.58 10.99 -7.18
C GLY A 81 -4.63 12.16 -7.44
N TRP A 82 -3.47 11.95 -8.11
CA TRP A 82 -2.49 13.04 -8.27
C TRP A 82 -2.51 13.76 -9.60
N ASN A 83 -2.89 13.07 -10.68
CA ASN A 83 -2.66 13.54 -12.05
C ASN A 83 -3.94 13.84 -12.83
N ILE A 84 -5.10 13.63 -12.21
CA ILE A 84 -6.38 13.94 -12.83
C ILE A 84 -6.91 15.25 -12.28
N LEU A 85 -7.21 16.16 -13.20
CA LEU A 85 -7.66 17.51 -12.86
C LEU A 85 -9.13 17.52 -12.43
N PRO A 86 -9.53 18.38 -11.49
CA PRO A 86 -10.93 18.56 -11.07
C PRO A 86 -11.89 18.75 -12.26
N ASP A 87 -11.56 19.65 -13.19
CA ASP A 87 -12.38 19.90 -14.38
C ASP A 87 -12.59 18.65 -15.24
N THR A 88 -11.59 17.77 -15.30
CA THR A 88 -11.68 16.50 -16.03
C THR A 88 -12.69 15.54 -15.37
N ILE A 89 -12.71 15.53 -14.05
CA ILE A 89 -13.68 14.72 -13.27
C ILE A 89 -15.10 15.24 -13.51
N ASP A 90 -15.29 16.56 -13.49
CA ASP A 90 -16.59 17.18 -13.76
C ASP A 90 -17.08 16.89 -15.18
N ILE A 91 -16.18 16.88 -16.19
CA ILE A 91 -16.52 16.49 -17.55
C ILE A 91 -16.94 15.01 -17.60
N LEU A 92 -16.21 14.09 -16.96
CA LEU A 92 -16.60 12.68 -16.90
C LEU A 92 -18.01 12.51 -16.29
N LYS A 93 -18.31 13.24 -15.23
CA LYS A 93 -19.66 13.26 -14.63
C LYS A 93 -20.71 13.77 -15.61
N SER A 94 -20.42 14.85 -16.35
CA SER A 94 -21.34 15.38 -17.37
C SER A 94 -21.60 14.40 -18.52
N MET A 95 -20.70 13.42 -18.74
CA MET A 95 -20.89 12.31 -19.68
C MET A 95 -21.75 11.18 -19.09
N GLY A 96 -22.26 11.31 -17.87
CA GLY A 96 -23.05 10.29 -17.17
C GLY A 96 -22.21 9.16 -16.55
N ILE A 97 -20.90 9.37 -16.39
CA ILE A 97 -19.97 8.40 -15.82
C ILE A 97 -19.88 8.63 -14.31
N LYS A 98 -20.14 7.61 -13.49
CA LYS A 98 -19.90 7.68 -12.04
C LYS A 98 -18.39 7.72 -11.78
N THR A 99 -17.92 8.70 -10.98
CA THR A 99 -16.50 8.92 -10.70
C THR A 99 -16.11 8.48 -9.31
N VAL A 100 -15.04 7.70 -9.22
CA VAL A 100 -14.59 7.05 -7.99
C VAL A 100 -13.10 7.31 -7.79
N LEU A 101 -12.74 7.76 -6.60
CA LEU A 101 -11.34 7.83 -6.15
C LEU A 101 -11.09 6.77 -5.09
N TRP A 102 -10.07 5.94 -5.27
CA TRP A 102 -9.50 5.13 -4.20
C TRP A 102 -8.12 5.68 -3.83
N THR A 103 -7.99 6.29 -2.66
CA THR A 103 -6.72 6.85 -2.22
C THR A 103 -5.76 5.74 -1.82
N VAL A 104 -4.53 5.81 -2.31
CA VAL A 104 -3.45 4.84 -2.00
C VAL A 104 -2.39 5.42 -1.07
N ASP A 105 -2.43 6.74 -0.87
CA ASP A 105 -1.66 7.48 0.14
C ASP A 105 -2.60 8.32 1.00
N PRO A 106 -2.16 8.78 2.18
CA PRO A 106 -2.97 9.68 3.01
C PRO A 106 -3.32 10.96 2.24
N PRO A 107 -4.58 11.16 1.80
CA PRO A 107 -4.95 12.20 0.84
C PRO A 107 -4.68 13.61 1.35
N HIS A 108 -4.78 13.83 2.66
CA HIS A 108 -4.55 15.11 3.30
C HIS A 108 -3.08 15.58 3.25
N THR A 109 -2.13 14.71 2.93
CA THR A 109 -0.72 15.07 2.76
C THR A 109 -0.42 15.64 1.37
N PHE A 110 -1.37 15.54 0.42
CA PHE A 110 -1.19 15.96 -0.98
C PHE A 110 -2.22 17.00 -1.42
N LYS A 111 -1.76 18.23 -1.65
CA LYS A 111 -2.62 19.34 -2.08
C LYS A 111 -3.42 19.04 -3.36
N ALA A 112 -2.86 18.26 -4.29
CA ALA A 112 -3.54 17.90 -5.53
C ALA A 112 -4.75 17.00 -5.24
N ILE A 113 -4.60 16.01 -4.36
CA ILE A 113 -5.67 15.09 -3.99
C ILE A 113 -6.78 15.86 -3.26
N ILE A 114 -6.43 16.69 -2.27
CA ILE A 114 -7.39 17.52 -1.53
C ILE A 114 -8.25 18.39 -2.46
N LYS A 115 -7.64 18.96 -3.51
CA LYS A 115 -8.38 19.77 -4.50
C LYS A 115 -9.32 18.92 -5.36
N ALA A 116 -8.94 17.70 -5.68
CA ALA A 116 -9.71 16.82 -6.56
C ALA A 116 -10.84 16.07 -5.82
N VAL A 117 -10.65 15.73 -4.56
CA VAL A 117 -11.57 14.90 -3.75
C VAL A 117 -13.03 15.35 -3.81
N PRO A 118 -13.40 16.65 -3.69
CA PRO A 118 -14.80 17.08 -3.71
C PRO A 118 -15.51 16.87 -5.05
N HIS A 119 -14.76 16.65 -6.13
CA HIS A 119 -15.32 16.47 -7.48
C HIS A 119 -15.77 15.03 -7.77
N TYR A 120 -15.27 14.03 -7.00
CA TYR A 120 -15.66 12.64 -7.17
C TYR A 120 -17.04 12.34 -6.58
N ASP A 121 -17.79 11.41 -7.21
CA ASP A 121 -19.05 10.94 -6.67
C ASP A 121 -18.85 10.04 -5.46
N PHE A 122 -17.77 9.24 -5.44
CA PHE A 122 -17.41 8.35 -4.35
C PHE A 122 -15.91 8.45 -4.04
N VAL A 123 -15.57 8.47 -2.76
CA VAL A 123 -14.17 8.47 -2.31
C VAL A 123 -13.96 7.35 -1.31
N PHE A 124 -13.02 6.47 -1.63
CA PHE A 124 -12.59 5.37 -0.78
C PHE A 124 -11.20 5.66 -0.22
N CYS A 125 -11.07 5.60 1.10
CA CYS A 125 -9.82 5.89 1.81
C CYS A 125 -9.23 4.62 2.41
N GLN A 126 -7.93 4.43 2.27
CA GLN A 126 -7.21 3.28 2.82
C GLN A 126 -7.10 3.31 4.35
N GLY A 127 -7.19 4.49 4.98
CA GLY A 127 -7.11 4.68 6.43
C GLY A 127 -8.29 5.49 6.98
N THR A 128 -8.71 5.19 8.21
CA THR A 128 -9.85 5.86 8.83
C THR A 128 -9.55 7.31 9.24
N GLU A 129 -8.28 7.69 9.42
CA GLU A 129 -7.87 9.08 9.61
C GLU A 129 -8.28 9.97 8.45
N ALA A 130 -8.14 9.46 7.22
CA ALA A 130 -8.51 10.20 6.02
C ALA A 130 -10.02 10.52 5.99
N ILE A 131 -10.85 9.59 6.45
CA ILE A 131 -12.31 9.81 6.58
C ILE A 131 -12.61 10.99 7.49
N GLN A 132 -11.94 11.08 8.65
CA GLN A 132 -12.16 12.16 9.60
C GLN A 132 -11.76 13.52 9.01
N ILE A 133 -10.61 13.57 8.36
CA ILE A 133 -10.07 14.81 7.79
C ILE A 133 -10.89 15.25 6.56
N LEU A 134 -11.22 14.34 5.66
CA LEU A 134 -11.92 14.68 4.42
C LEU A 134 -13.39 15.08 4.62
N LYS A 135 -13.99 14.79 5.78
CA LYS A 135 -15.30 15.33 6.15
C LYS A 135 -15.34 16.85 6.16
N GLU A 136 -14.21 17.52 6.38
CA GLU A 136 -14.09 18.98 6.38
C GLU A 136 -14.10 19.58 4.95
N TYR A 137 -14.02 18.75 3.90
CA TYR A 137 -13.90 19.15 2.49
C TYR A 137 -15.17 18.90 1.65
N ASP A 138 -16.34 18.88 2.26
CA ASP A 138 -17.65 18.69 1.58
C ASP A 138 -17.72 17.42 0.68
N VAL A 139 -17.11 16.34 1.11
CA VAL A 139 -17.14 15.05 0.42
C VAL A 139 -18.37 14.26 0.86
N LYS A 140 -19.28 13.97 -0.08
CA LYS A 140 -20.60 13.38 0.23
C LYS A 140 -20.53 11.87 0.51
N ASN A 141 -19.84 11.11 -0.34
CA ASN A 141 -19.77 9.64 -0.29
C ASN A 141 -18.35 9.20 0.06
N LEU A 142 -18.05 9.21 1.36
CA LEU A 142 -16.72 8.91 1.90
C LEU A 142 -16.75 7.57 2.62
N HIS A 143 -15.93 6.62 2.18
CA HIS A 143 -15.92 5.25 2.65
C HIS A 143 -14.51 4.80 3.04
N TRP A 144 -14.41 3.94 4.04
CA TRP A 144 -13.17 3.25 4.36
C TRP A 144 -13.03 2.01 3.47
N LEU A 145 -11.90 1.88 2.79
CA LEU A 145 -11.58 0.71 1.98
C LEU A 145 -10.07 0.46 2.09
N PRO A 146 -9.64 -0.38 3.04
CA PRO A 146 -8.23 -0.65 3.29
C PRO A 146 -7.58 -1.41 2.13
N PHE A 147 -6.26 -1.50 2.15
CA PHE A 147 -5.49 -2.35 1.24
C PHE A 147 -5.88 -3.83 1.35
N ALA A 148 -5.28 -4.65 0.51
CA ALA A 148 -5.55 -6.07 0.40
C ALA A 148 -4.33 -6.83 -0.15
N CYS A 149 -4.44 -8.16 -0.26
CA CYS A 149 -3.51 -8.99 -1.02
C CYS A 149 -4.13 -9.49 -2.33
N ASP A 150 -3.27 -9.91 -3.26
CA ASP A 150 -3.65 -10.78 -4.37
C ASP A 150 -3.21 -12.22 -4.03
N PRO A 151 -4.14 -13.19 -3.86
CA PRO A 151 -3.81 -14.54 -3.39
C PRO A 151 -3.04 -15.37 -4.42
N ASP A 152 -3.08 -15.02 -5.70
CA ASP A 152 -2.29 -15.71 -6.72
C ASP A 152 -0.83 -15.29 -6.71
N TYR A 153 -0.58 -14.08 -6.25
CA TYR A 153 0.75 -13.49 -6.17
C TYR A 153 1.35 -13.59 -4.75
N HIS A 154 0.62 -13.13 -3.73
CA HIS A 154 1.04 -13.15 -2.33
C HIS A 154 0.68 -14.50 -1.71
N LYS A 155 1.59 -15.45 -1.82
CA LYS A 155 1.44 -16.81 -1.28
C LYS A 155 2.79 -17.40 -0.90
N PRO A 156 2.82 -18.40 -0.03
CA PRO A 156 4.05 -19.14 0.24
C PRO A 156 4.63 -19.71 -1.05
N VAL A 157 5.94 -19.59 -1.22
CA VAL A 157 6.67 -20.13 -2.38
C VAL A 157 7.76 -21.09 -1.93
N GLU A 158 7.98 -22.14 -2.70
CA GLU A 158 9.11 -23.02 -2.53
C GLU A 158 10.39 -22.31 -2.96
N LEU A 159 11.41 -22.40 -2.13
CA LEU A 159 12.70 -21.74 -2.34
C LEU A 159 13.78 -22.76 -2.63
N THR A 160 14.57 -22.49 -3.64
CA THR A 160 15.81 -23.24 -3.89
C THR A 160 16.77 -23.08 -2.72
N PRO A 161 17.76 -23.99 -2.53
CA PRO A 161 18.76 -23.84 -1.48
C PRO A 161 19.54 -22.51 -1.56
N SER A 162 19.77 -21.99 -2.76
CA SER A 162 20.43 -20.69 -2.95
C SER A 162 19.56 -19.51 -2.54
N GLU A 163 18.27 -19.55 -2.84
CA GLU A 163 17.30 -18.52 -2.42
C GLU A 163 17.10 -18.55 -0.90
N ARG A 164 17.02 -19.74 -0.31
CA ARG A 164 16.91 -19.88 1.14
C ARG A 164 18.14 -19.31 1.86
N ARG A 165 19.35 -19.47 1.31
CA ARG A 165 20.55 -18.80 1.84
C ARG A 165 20.53 -17.28 1.65
N LYS A 166 19.94 -16.80 0.54
CA LYS A 166 19.87 -15.36 0.23
C LYS A 166 18.82 -14.64 1.08
N TYR A 167 17.65 -15.23 1.25
CA TYR A 167 16.48 -14.58 1.85
C TYR A 167 16.14 -15.06 3.26
N GLY A 168 16.64 -16.23 3.67
CA GLY A 168 16.33 -16.81 4.98
C GLY A 168 16.97 -16.01 6.11
N THR A 169 16.13 -15.64 7.09
CA THR A 169 16.50 -14.97 8.33
C THR A 169 15.49 -15.35 9.42
N GLU A 170 15.80 -15.10 10.68
CA GLU A 170 14.81 -15.24 11.76
C GLU A 170 13.77 -14.13 11.64
N ILE A 171 14.24 -12.90 11.40
CA ILE A 171 13.39 -11.70 11.33
C ILE A 171 13.66 -10.98 10.01
N CYS A 172 12.61 -10.53 9.31
CA CYS A 172 12.77 -9.65 8.17
C CYS A 172 12.05 -8.32 8.34
N PHE A 173 12.64 -7.29 7.76
CA PHE A 173 12.02 -6.00 7.51
C PHE A 173 12.14 -5.66 6.03
N VAL A 174 11.00 -5.41 5.37
CA VAL A 174 10.94 -4.95 3.97
C VAL A 174 10.37 -3.54 3.92
N GLY A 175 11.23 -2.56 3.66
CA GLY A 175 10.81 -1.15 3.62
C GLY A 175 11.96 -0.20 3.31
N SER A 176 11.65 1.04 2.94
CA SER A 176 12.62 2.06 2.56
C SER A 176 13.25 2.76 3.77
N TRP A 177 14.42 3.37 3.53
CA TRP A 177 15.06 4.33 4.41
C TRP A 177 15.22 5.67 3.68
N ASN A 178 14.45 6.69 4.09
CA ASN A 178 14.52 8.03 3.49
C ASN A 178 14.26 9.12 4.56
N PRO A 179 15.19 9.34 5.50
CA PRO A 179 14.99 10.28 6.60
C PRO A 179 14.82 11.73 6.13
N ALA A 180 15.29 12.08 4.93
CA ALA A 180 15.10 13.42 4.37
C ALA A 180 13.62 13.75 4.10
N SER A 181 12.78 12.75 3.81
CA SER A 181 11.35 12.95 3.60
C SER A 181 10.55 13.08 4.89
N ASN A 182 10.92 12.33 5.94
CA ASN A 182 10.28 12.37 7.27
C ASN A 182 11.24 11.83 8.34
N PRO A 183 12.14 12.69 8.91
CA PRO A 183 13.17 12.25 9.85
C PRO A 183 12.64 11.48 11.07
N GLN A 184 11.52 11.92 11.62
CA GLN A 184 10.96 11.32 12.86
C GLN A 184 10.39 9.92 12.62
N ASN A 185 9.69 9.72 11.50
CA ASN A 185 9.18 8.40 11.12
C ASN A 185 10.32 7.39 10.93
N TYR A 186 11.41 7.82 10.30
CA TYR A 186 12.55 6.94 10.08
C TYR A 186 13.36 6.70 11.36
N ALA A 187 13.42 7.66 12.32
CA ALA A 187 14.00 7.44 13.64
C ALA A 187 13.22 6.37 14.43
N LYS A 188 11.87 6.37 14.40
CA LYS A 188 11.06 5.31 14.99
C LYS A 188 11.36 3.95 14.38
N ARG A 189 11.46 3.88 13.04
CA ARG A 189 11.79 2.66 12.31
C ARG A 189 13.18 2.15 12.66
N GLN A 190 14.16 3.04 12.72
CA GLN A 190 15.52 2.70 13.12
C GLN A 190 15.56 2.13 14.53
N ALA A 191 14.95 2.80 15.50
CA ALA A 191 14.95 2.35 16.90
C ALA A 191 14.26 0.98 17.07
N ALA A 192 13.17 0.73 16.33
CA ALA A 192 12.50 -0.58 16.33
C ALA A 192 13.37 -1.70 15.75
N LEU A 193 14.23 -1.41 14.77
CA LEU A 193 15.13 -2.41 14.19
C LEU A 193 16.41 -2.58 15.03
N GLU A 194 16.89 -1.51 15.68
CA GLU A 194 18.10 -1.55 16.53
C GLU A 194 17.91 -2.44 17.76
N CYS A 195 16.69 -2.54 18.31
CA CYS A 195 16.42 -3.46 19.42
C CYS A 195 16.41 -4.95 19.03
N LEU A 196 16.54 -5.25 17.72
CA LEU A 196 16.54 -6.61 17.17
C LEU A 196 17.91 -7.06 16.66
N THR A 197 18.98 -6.32 16.97
CA THR A 197 20.32 -6.58 16.46
C THR A 197 21.02 -7.79 17.06
N ASP A 198 20.44 -8.42 18.08
CA ASP A 198 20.92 -9.66 18.69
C ASP A 198 20.39 -10.93 17.96
N TYR A 199 19.49 -10.76 17.00
CA TYR A 199 18.90 -11.83 16.21
C TYR A 199 19.43 -11.84 14.76
N ASP A 200 19.16 -12.92 14.01
CA ASP A 200 19.41 -12.95 12.56
C ASP A 200 18.35 -12.09 11.84
N LEU A 201 18.61 -10.79 11.82
CA LEU A 201 17.78 -9.77 11.19
C LEU A 201 18.20 -9.59 9.72
N GLY A 202 17.23 -9.53 8.82
CA GLY A 202 17.42 -9.13 7.42
C GLY A 202 16.65 -7.87 7.08
N ILE A 203 17.32 -6.87 6.49
CA ILE A 203 16.73 -5.60 6.07
C ILE A 203 16.81 -5.49 4.55
N TRP A 204 15.66 -5.27 3.90
CA TRP A 204 15.54 -5.07 2.46
C TRP A 204 14.79 -3.81 2.11
N GLY A 205 15.27 -3.09 1.10
CA GLY A 205 14.62 -1.92 0.54
C GLY A 205 15.59 -0.79 0.19
N PRO A 206 15.10 0.25 -0.51
CA PRO A 206 15.95 1.35 -0.95
C PRO A 206 16.36 2.28 0.19
N GLY A 207 17.50 2.92 0.01
CA GLY A 207 18.00 4.01 0.86
C GLY A 207 18.82 3.59 2.10
N TRP A 208 18.82 2.31 2.48
CA TRP A 208 19.55 1.82 3.65
C TRP A 208 21.07 1.99 3.56
N ASN A 209 21.61 2.15 2.34
CA ASN A 209 23.01 2.51 2.13
C ASN A 209 23.38 3.92 2.67
N ASN A 210 22.39 4.76 2.95
CA ASN A 210 22.57 6.12 3.48
C ASN A 210 22.55 6.19 5.02
N LEU A 211 22.53 5.05 5.71
CA LEU A 211 22.68 5.02 7.17
C LEU A 211 24.01 5.61 7.61
N PRO A 212 24.07 6.29 8.78
CA PRO A 212 25.32 6.75 9.39
C PRO A 212 26.34 5.62 9.46
N VAL A 213 27.65 5.95 9.36
CA VAL A 213 28.73 4.94 9.31
C VAL A 213 28.73 4.06 10.56
N GLU A 214 28.40 4.63 11.69
CA GLU A 214 28.34 4.01 13.02
C GLU A 214 27.08 3.17 13.28
N SER A 215 26.09 3.20 12.38
CA SER A 215 24.83 2.47 12.60
C SER A 215 25.04 0.97 12.68
N SER A 216 24.59 0.34 13.76
CA SER A 216 24.60 -1.10 13.98
C SER A 216 23.79 -1.88 12.93
N LEU A 217 22.83 -1.23 12.28
CA LEU A 217 21.96 -1.86 11.28
C LEU A 217 22.65 -2.17 9.96
N LYS A 218 23.82 -1.56 9.67
CA LYS A 218 24.50 -1.76 8.37
C LYS A 218 24.81 -3.22 8.06
N LYS A 219 25.19 -4.00 9.05
CA LYS A 219 25.54 -5.43 8.89
C LYS A 219 24.33 -6.30 8.55
N PHE A 220 23.10 -5.80 8.76
CA PHE A 220 21.85 -6.51 8.52
C PHE A 220 21.21 -6.17 7.17
N ILE A 221 21.77 -5.24 6.40
CA ILE A 221 21.26 -4.89 5.07
C ILE A 221 21.58 -6.05 4.12
N ARG A 222 20.52 -6.70 3.63
CA ARG A 222 20.59 -7.84 2.71
C ARG A 222 20.29 -7.46 1.25
N GLY A 223 19.57 -6.34 1.00
CA GLY A 223 19.29 -5.88 -0.35
C GLY A 223 18.73 -4.46 -0.41
N LEU A 224 19.27 -3.65 -1.34
CA LEU A 224 18.90 -2.23 -1.52
C LEU A 224 17.80 -2.04 -2.58
N HIS A 225 17.65 -2.99 -3.49
CA HIS A 225 16.68 -2.92 -4.59
C HIS A 225 15.93 -4.25 -4.67
N THR A 226 14.78 -4.30 -4.02
CA THR A 226 13.94 -5.49 -4.03
C THR A 226 12.70 -5.25 -4.88
N LYS A 227 12.35 -6.25 -5.67
CA LYS A 227 11.10 -6.30 -6.43
C LYS A 227 10.02 -7.01 -5.61
N PRO A 228 8.73 -6.81 -5.90
CA PRO A 228 7.66 -7.52 -5.23
C PRO A 228 7.79 -9.05 -5.26
N GLU A 229 8.34 -9.64 -6.34
CA GLU A 229 8.63 -11.08 -6.43
C GLU A 229 9.65 -11.53 -5.38
N GLU A 230 10.60 -10.65 -5.03
CA GLU A 230 11.57 -10.94 -3.96
C GLU A 230 10.92 -10.81 -2.57
N TRP A 231 9.96 -9.88 -2.38
CA TRP A 231 9.25 -9.76 -1.09
C TRP A 231 8.53 -11.05 -0.72
N VAL A 232 7.83 -11.68 -1.70
CA VAL A 232 7.18 -12.98 -1.48
C VAL A 232 8.19 -14.04 -1.04
N LYS A 233 9.39 -14.07 -1.66
CA LYS A 233 10.47 -15.00 -1.27
C LYS A 233 11.04 -14.69 0.12
N ILE A 234 11.23 -13.41 0.44
CA ILE A 234 11.70 -12.97 1.76
C ILE A 234 10.71 -13.40 2.83
N TYR A 235 9.42 -13.08 2.67
CA TYR A 235 8.39 -13.49 3.62
C TYR A 235 8.30 -15.02 3.73
N SER A 236 8.36 -15.76 2.63
CA SER A 236 8.33 -17.24 2.64
C SER A 236 9.56 -17.87 3.28
N ALA A 237 10.70 -17.15 3.34
CA ALA A 237 11.95 -17.65 3.90
C ALA A 237 12.15 -17.32 5.39
N THR A 238 11.33 -16.42 5.93
CA THR A 238 11.54 -15.81 7.25
C THR A 238 10.54 -16.34 8.27
N ARG A 239 10.94 -16.40 9.54
CA ARG A 239 10.06 -16.84 10.63
C ARG A 239 9.12 -15.73 11.08
N ILE A 240 9.61 -14.49 11.20
CA ILE A 240 8.86 -13.34 11.70
C ILE A 240 9.11 -12.13 10.79
N ALA A 241 8.04 -11.52 10.29
CA ALA A 241 8.11 -10.25 9.56
C ALA A 241 7.73 -9.09 10.49
N ILE A 242 8.53 -8.01 10.45
CA ILE A 242 8.27 -6.79 11.20
C ILE A 242 7.75 -5.71 10.26
N ILE A 243 6.67 -5.05 10.65
CA ILE A 243 6.19 -3.85 9.98
C ILE A 243 6.17 -2.70 10.99
N VAL A 244 6.77 -1.60 10.60
CA VAL A 244 6.73 -0.31 11.31
C VAL A 244 6.01 0.68 10.42
N HIS A 245 4.80 1.06 10.80
CA HIS A 245 3.95 1.94 10.02
C HIS A 245 4.46 3.37 10.02
N TYR A 246 4.01 4.11 8.99
CA TYR A 246 4.18 5.56 8.94
C TYR A 246 3.41 6.22 10.11
N GLN A 247 4.02 7.21 10.72
CA GLN A 247 3.39 8.08 11.71
C GLN A 247 3.82 9.53 11.46
N ASP A 248 2.90 10.45 11.59
CA ASP A 248 3.24 11.86 11.71
C ASP A 248 3.60 12.16 13.17
N MET A 249 4.90 12.11 13.46
CA MET A 249 5.42 12.34 14.82
C MET A 249 5.25 13.76 15.33
N LYS A 250 4.89 14.72 14.45
CA LYS A 250 4.53 16.08 14.89
C LYS A 250 3.12 16.13 15.47
N GLY A 251 2.36 15.02 15.39
CA GLY A 251 1.04 14.89 16.00
C GLY A 251 -0.05 15.74 15.34
N HIS A 252 0.25 16.35 14.18
CA HIS A 252 -0.71 17.19 13.48
C HIS A 252 -1.74 16.38 12.71
N VAL A 253 -1.35 15.14 12.30
CA VAL A 253 -2.23 14.26 11.54
C VAL A 253 -2.07 12.83 12.04
N PRO A 254 -3.14 12.22 12.56
CA PRO A 254 -3.11 10.82 12.96
C PRO A 254 -2.92 9.94 11.71
N CYS A 255 -2.18 8.83 11.86
CA CYS A 255 -2.03 7.79 10.85
C CYS A 255 -2.51 6.48 11.46
N TYR A 256 -3.63 5.96 10.97
CA TYR A 256 -4.29 4.77 11.51
C TYR A 256 -4.23 3.58 10.57
N GLN A 257 -3.85 3.82 9.31
CA GLN A 257 -3.92 2.88 8.21
C GLN A 257 -3.08 1.60 8.43
N ALA A 258 -3.60 0.48 7.94
CA ALA A 258 -2.84 -0.74 7.75
C ALA A 258 -2.01 -0.66 6.45
N SER A 259 -0.70 -0.81 6.54
CA SER A 259 0.19 -0.88 5.37
C SER A 259 -0.21 -2.05 4.44
N PRO A 260 -0.09 -1.93 3.10
CA PRO A 260 -0.31 -3.05 2.19
C PRO A 260 0.53 -4.28 2.54
N LYS A 261 1.74 -4.09 3.09
CA LYS A 261 2.63 -5.17 3.52
C LYS A 261 2.05 -6.05 4.63
N VAL A 262 1.09 -5.55 5.41
CA VAL A 262 0.36 -6.37 6.40
C VAL A 262 -0.34 -7.53 5.71
N PHE A 263 -1.12 -7.22 4.68
CA PHE A 263 -1.88 -8.20 3.91
C PHE A 263 -0.96 -9.12 3.10
N GLU A 264 0.10 -8.57 2.51
CA GLU A 264 1.07 -9.28 1.68
C GLU A 264 1.86 -10.30 2.48
N ALA A 265 2.43 -9.91 3.64
CA ALA A 265 3.21 -10.79 4.51
C ALA A 265 2.36 -11.89 5.12
N MET A 266 1.16 -11.54 5.62
CA MET A 266 0.22 -12.54 6.16
C MET A 266 -0.23 -13.54 5.10
N ALA A 267 -0.50 -13.10 3.87
CA ALA A 267 -0.84 -13.98 2.75
C ALA A 267 0.30 -14.95 2.40
N CYS A 268 1.55 -14.55 2.59
CA CYS A 268 2.73 -15.41 2.45
C CYS A 268 2.92 -16.40 3.61
N GLY A 269 2.11 -16.33 4.66
CA GLY A 269 2.12 -17.29 5.78
C GLY A 269 3.23 -17.08 6.81
N THR A 270 3.77 -15.85 6.90
CA THR A 270 4.78 -15.46 7.87
C THR A 270 4.10 -14.89 9.13
N LEU A 271 4.62 -15.21 10.32
CA LEU A 271 4.16 -14.52 11.53
C LEU A 271 4.45 -13.03 11.40
N LEU A 272 3.43 -12.22 11.56
CA LEU A 272 3.55 -10.76 11.44
C LEU A 272 3.53 -10.11 12.82
N VAL A 273 4.54 -9.29 13.11
CA VAL A 273 4.61 -8.42 14.29
C VAL A 273 4.59 -6.96 13.81
N VAL A 274 3.63 -6.19 14.30
CA VAL A 274 3.38 -4.81 13.84
C VAL A 274 3.29 -3.85 15.02
N ASP A 275 3.63 -2.59 14.80
CA ASP A 275 3.34 -1.52 15.75
C ASP A 275 1.83 -1.26 15.83
N ASP A 276 1.38 -0.81 17.00
CA ASP A 276 -0.04 -0.52 17.24
C ASP A 276 -0.55 0.56 16.29
N GLN A 277 -1.58 0.19 15.52
CA GLN A 277 -2.30 1.06 14.60
C GLN A 277 -3.81 0.80 14.75
N ARG A 278 -4.60 1.85 14.88
CA ARG A 278 -6.03 1.76 15.10
C ARG A 278 -6.76 0.85 14.10
N ASP A 279 -6.43 0.97 12.82
CA ASP A 279 -7.12 0.21 11.77
C ASP A 279 -6.71 -1.27 11.76
N ILE A 280 -5.53 -1.62 12.31
CA ILE A 280 -5.09 -3.01 12.47
C ILE A 280 -6.07 -3.77 13.37
N SER A 281 -6.38 -3.23 14.54
CA SER A 281 -7.28 -3.88 15.51
C SER A 281 -8.75 -3.92 15.02
N SER A 282 -9.10 -3.09 14.02
CA SER A 282 -10.41 -3.15 13.35
C SER A 282 -10.49 -4.23 12.27
N LEU A 283 -9.35 -4.63 11.69
CA LEU A 283 -9.26 -5.60 10.60
C LEU A 283 -8.89 -7.00 11.10
N PHE A 284 -8.10 -7.08 12.17
CA PHE A 284 -7.49 -8.29 12.67
C PHE A 284 -7.66 -8.40 14.19
N GLU A 285 -7.67 -9.63 14.70
CA GLU A 285 -7.65 -9.92 16.13
C GLU A 285 -6.18 -10.11 16.57
N PRO A 286 -5.60 -9.16 17.35
CA PRO A 286 -4.25 -9.30 17.88
C PRO A 286 -4.11 -10.56 18.74
N GLY A 287 -2.96 -11.23 18.66
CA GLY A 287 -2.70 -12.51 19.34
C GLY A 287 -3.25 -13.74 18.61
N LYS A 288 -4.13 -13.55 17.61
CA LYS A 288 -4.73 -14.63 16.84
C LYS A 288 -4.33 -14.59 15.36
N HIS A 289 -4.38 -13.43 14.74
CA HIS A 289 -4.08 -13.27 13.31
C HIS A 289 -2.69 -12.66 13.08
N LEU A 290 -2.23 -11.82 13.99
CA LEU A 290 -0.93 -11.16 14.02
C LEU A 290 -0.61 -10.73 15.46
N ILE A 291 0.60 -10.22 15.69
CA ILE A 291 1.00 -9.70 17.00
C ILE A 291 1.21 -8.20 16.90
N VAL A 292 0.71 -7.46 17.89
CA VAL A 292 0.87 -6.01 18.02
C VAL A 292 1.85 -5.72 19.15
N TYR A 293 2.76 -4.78 18.94
CA TYR A 293 3.65 -4.25 19.98
C TYR A 293 3.43 -2.74 20.19
N HIS A 294 3.61 -2.26 21.42
CA HIS A 294 3.39 -0.86 21.78
C HIS A 294 4.70 -0.09 22.05
N ASN A 295 5.79 -0.81 22.35
CA ASN A 295 7.10 -0.22 22.59
C ASN A 295 8.23 -1.20 22.26
N HIS A 296 9.47 -0.71 22.19
CA HIS A 296 10.65 -1.49 21.75
C HIS A 296 11.00 -2.62 22.71
N LYS A 297 10.76 -2.45 24.03
CA LYS A 297 11.01 -3.52 25.02
C LYS A 297 10.07 -4.67 24.78
N GLU A 298 8.78 -4.37 24.65
CA GLU A 298 7.76 -5.38 24.32
C GLU A 298 8.05 -6.07 23.00
N LEU A 299 8.51 -5.31 21.98
CA LEU A 299 8.92 -5.89 20.69
C LEU A 299 10.00 -6.96 20.87
N SER A 300 11.07 -6.67 21.63
CA SER A 300 12.14 -7.63 21.90
C SER A 300 11.64 -8.88 22.65
N GLU A 301 10.76 -8.70 23.64
CA GLU A 301 10.17 -9.80 24.42
C GLU A 301 9.29 -10.69 23.52
N ILE A 302 8.46 -10.10 22.67
CA ILE A 302 7.62 -10.79 21.67
C ILE A 302 8.48 -11.61 20.71
N ILE A 303 9.53 -11.01 20.17
CA ILE A 303 10.42 -11.69 19.21
C ILE A 303 11.11 -12.88 19.88
N SER A 304 11.69 -12.70 21.07
CA SER A 304 12.31 -13.79 21.81
C SER A 304 11.33 -14.94 22.04
N TYR A 305 10.13 -14.62 22.52
CA TYR A 305 9.10 -15.59 22.81
C TYR A 305 8.73 -16.44 21.56
N TYR A 306 8.40 -15.79 20.44
CA TYR A 306 7.96 -16.53 19.26
C TYR A 306 9.08 -17.23 18.49
N LEU A 307 10.33 -16.83 18.68
CA LEU A 307 11.48 -17.60 18.19
C LEU A 307 11.68 -18.90 18.99
N GLU A 308 11.38 -18.88 20.29
CA GLU A 308 11.44 -20.04 21.17
C GLU A 308 10.18 -20.96 21.07
N HIS A 309 9.03 -20.38 20.63
CA HIS A 309 7.75 -21.07 20.49
C HIS A 309 7.27 -21.16 19.02
N PRO A 310 8.00 -21.86 18.14
CA PRO A 310 7.74 -21.86 16.70
C PRO A 310 6.39 -22.48 16.30
N ASP A 311 5.84 -23.37 17.11
CA ASP A 311 4.54 -24.00 16.82
C ASP A 311 3.40 -23.02 17.04
N GLU A 312 3.47 -22.21 18.10
CA GLU A 312 2.51 -21.14 18.35
C GLU A 312 2.61 -20.05 17.30
N ALA A 313 3.84 -19.65 16.95
CA ALA A 313 4.11 -18.69 15.86
C ALA A 313 3.47 -19.15 14.53
N ARG A 314 3.64 -20.44 14.17
CA ARG A 314 3.03 -21.02 12.97
C ARG A 314 1.51 -21.03 13.03
N LYS A 315 0.92 -21.35 14.17
CA LYS A 315 -0.54 -21.35 14.35
C LYS A 315 -1.12 -19.97 14.10
N ILE A 316 -0.54 -18.92 14.69
CA ILE A 316 -0.98 -17.53 14.47
C ILE A 316 -0.80 -17.11 13.00
N ALA A 317 0.35 -17.42 12.40
CA ALA A 317 0.60 -17.13 10.99
C ALA A 317 -0.41 -17.81 10.05
N GLN A 318 -0.79 -19.08 10.31
CA GLN A 318 -1.81 -19.80 9.56
C GLN A 318 -3.21 -19.18 9.73
N GLN A 319 -3.58 -18.81 10.95
CA GLN A 319 -4.86 -18.14 11.23
C GLN A 319 -4.91 -16.76 10.55
N GLY A 320 -3.83 -15.99 10.64
CA GLY A 320 -3.70 -14.71 9.95
C GLY A 320 -3.81 -14.84 8.43
N ARG A 321 -3.11 -15.82 7.84
CA ARG A 321 -3.22 -16.13 6.42
C ARG A 321 -4.64 -16.53 6.03
N GLY A 322 -5.28 -17.41 6.80
CA GLY A 322 -6.68 -17.80 6.56
C GLY A 322 -7.60 -16.57 6.52
N ASN A 323 -7.51 -15.71 7.53
CA ASN A 323 -8.32 -14.51 7.63
C ASN A 323 -8.09 -13.55 6.45
N VAL A 324 -6.84 -13.31 6.06
CA VAL A 324 -6.51 -12.41 4.92
C VAL A 324 -7.09 -12.94 3.62
N LEU A 325 -6.96 -14.24 3.35
CA LEU A 325 -7.48 -14.84 2.12
C LEU A 325 -9.01 -14.86 2.07
N GLU A 326 -9.66 -15.05 3.20
CA GLU A 326 -11.11 -15.11 3.32
C GLU A 326 -11.79 -13.73 3.27
N ASN A 327 -11.11 -12.66 3.76
CA ASN A 327 -11.76 -11.37 4.00
C ASN A 327 -11.03 -10.16 3.36
N HIS A 328 -9.76 -10.29 2.99
CA HIS A 328 -8.91 -9.13 2.67
C HIS A 328 -8.13 -9.29 1.35
N THR A 329 -8.78 -9.78 0.29
CA THR A 329 -8.22 -9.77 -1.06
C THR A 329 -8.68 -8.55 -1.86
N PHE A 330 -7.96 -8.16 -2.92
CA PHE A 330 -8.41 -7.08 -3.80
C PHE A 330 -9.76 -7.35 -4.43
N ARG A 331 -10.13 -8.62 -4.65
CA ARG A 331 -11.46 -9.00 -5.08
C ARG A 331 -12.54 -8.56 -4.08
N HIS A 332 -12.35 -8.82 -2.79
CA HIS A 332 -13.28 -8.36 -1.74
C HIS A 332 -13.44 -6.83 -1.75
N ARG A 333 -12.33 -6.09 -1.92
CA ARG A 333 -12.37 -4.62 -1.98
C ARG A 333 -13.15 -4.11 -3.19
N VAL A 334 -12.94 -4.72 -4.35
CA VAL A 334 -13.67 -4.36 -5.57
C VAL A 334 -15.16 -4.71 -5.45
N GLU A 335 -15.50 -5.88 -4.94
CA GLU A 335 -16.90 -6.29 -4.73
C GLU A 335 -17.61 -5.34 -3.75
N GLU A 336 -16.95 -4.96 -2.64
CA GLU A 336 -17.45 -3.98 -1.66
C GLU A 336 -17.67 -2.60 -2.32
N MET A 337 -16.64 -2.09 -3.02
CA MET A 337 -16.72 -0.83 -3.77
C MET A 337 -17.90 -0.81 -4.74
N LEU A 338 -18.03 -1.84 -5.58
CA LEU A 338 -19.10 -1.96 -6.55
C LEU A 338 -20.47 -2.09 -5.89
N GLY A 339 -20.56 -2.78 -4.75
CA GLY A 339 -21.77 -2.88 -3.94
C GLY A 339 -22.26 -1.53 -3.41
N ILE A 340 -21.33 -0.69 -2.95
CA ILE A 340 -21.63 0.68 -2.48
C ILE A 340 -22.07 1.56 -3.65
N ILE A 341 -21.36 1.55 -4.77
CA ILE A 341 -21.67 2.37 -5.96
C ILE A 341 -23.04 2.03 -6.57
N LYS A 342 -23.48 0.77 -6.48
CA LYS A 342 -24.80 0.35 -7.01
C LYS A 342 -25.96 0.83 -6.14
N LYS A 343 -25.73 1.11 -4.86
CA LYS A 343 -26.76 1.55 -3.91
C LYS A 343 -26.94 3.07 -3.89
N GLY A 344 -25.90 3.84 -4.26
CA GLY A 344 -25.92 5.29 -4.41
C GLY A 344 -26.06 5.73 -5.87
#